data_9040f7bad6c869c8f2ea24d76b6ee9b4
#
_entry.id   9040f7bad6c869c8f2ea24d76b6ee9b4
#
_cell.length_a   1.000
_cell.length_b   1.000
_cell.length_c   1.000
_cell.angle_alpha   90.00
_cell.angle_beta   90.00
_cell.angle_gamma   90.00
#
_symmetry.space_group_name_H-M   'P 1'
#
loop_
_entity.id
_entity.type
_entity.pdbx_description
1 polymer ?
#
loop_
_entity_poly.entity_id
_entity_poly.type
_entity_poly.pdbx_seq_one_letter_code
_entity_poly.pdbx_strand_id
1 'polypeptide(L)'
;MSENKRVVVTGVGPLCSIGQGKDEVFNSLVNAKTNIELEKAYIGDQYIGSFYKHKIKDFDINNFGIDKQRLNEIKDWKEDEEITDLYFLLASIKLALVDSKVDFKGSKEMGLVVTHENPGLEQFISKVIDNSFEIAKANQEITKKDFFNKIYEVCNRSAYDLQTFMFLFHSAKTFNLHGFSLFVNNACASGLFAIETAVQTIKAGKNKIVVVAGSDYPGIYKHIWLGGLGLCTKDGKIKPFAKNRDGFIFGDGGAAIVLEDYDHAISRKAHIYSEYLGGGFTLESWKVTLPAVGDSFYREAILKSLKESRIKPDGVDVINAHGAGTGIIDQYEARAITDIFGENFEKPFITTLKPYIGHNLGSCALLEIVIQLIALEKNFIPPVLNCDEVDPKLKIKVVKEGIYSEDIKTVLKITCGFGGYDGAVVFKRGDV
;
A
#
# COMPACT_ATOMS: atom_id res chain seq x y z
N MET A 1 -13.28 -28.45 16.43
CA MET A 1 -12.60 -27.17 16.73
C MET A 1 -11.36 -27.19 15.87
N SER A 2 -11.25 -26.33 14.85
CA SER A 2 -10.03 -26.26 14.02
C SER A 2 -8.88 -25.87 14.94
N GLU A 3 -7.81 -26.66 14.97
CA GLU A 3 -6.53 -26.24 15.50
C GLU A 3 -6.24 -24.82 15.03
N ASN A 4 -5.70 -24.00 15.92
CA ASN A 4 -5.46 -22.58 15.69
C ASN A 4 -4.31 -22.46 14.66
N LYS A 5 -4.64 -22.56 13.36
CA LYS A 5 -3.66 -22.52 12.27
C LYS A 5 -2.85 -21.25 12.33
N ARG A 6 -1.55 -21.41 12.34
CA ARG A 6 -0.57 -20.33 12.26
C ARG A 6 -0.36 -19.92 10.80
N VAL A 7 -0.21 -18.64 10.55
CA VAL A 7 0.02 -18.08 9.20
C VAL A 7 1.31 -17.26 9.22
N VAL A 8 2.17 -17.53 8.24
CA VAL A 8 3.50 -16.92 8.15
C VAL A 8 3.71 -16.23 6.81
N VAL A 9 4.62 -15.26 6.79
CA VAL A 9 5.08 -14.59 5.58
C VAL A 9 6.34 -15.30 5.08
N THR A 10 6.28 -15.83 3.86
CA THR A 10 7.39 -16.59 3.26
C THR A 10 8.01 -15.91 2.04
N GLY A 11 7.41 -14.83 1.55
CA GLY A 11 7.96 -14.06 0.44
C GLY A 11 7.51 -12.62 0.45
N VAL A 12 8.38 -11.73 -0.01
CA VAL A 12 8.16 -10.28 -0.07
C VAL A 12 8.58 -9.71 -1.42
N GLY A 13 7.80 -8.78 -1.95
CA GLY A 13 8.04 -8.14 -3.24
C GLY A 13 7.75 -6.64 -3.20
N PRO A 14 8.64 -5.81 -2.65
CA PRO A 14 8.48 -4.36 -2.66
C PRO A 14 8.93 -3.77 -4.00
N LEU A 15 8.17 -2.80 -4.48
CA LEU A 15 8.47 -1.96 -5.63
C LEU A 15 8.07 -0.53 -5.31
N CYS A 16 9.03 0.37 -5.16
CA CYS A 16 8.75 1.75 -4.77
C CYS A 16 9.87 2.70 -5.19
N SER A 17 9.69 3.98 -4.93
CA SER A 17 10.63 5.04 -5.31
C SER A 17 12.06 4.87 -4.76
N ILE A 18 12.24 4.07 -3.72
CA ILE A 18 13.56 3.81 -3.10
C ILE A 18 14.18 2.48 -3.46
N GLY A 19 13.53 1.67 -4.31
CA GLY A 19 14.09 0.41 -4.82
C GLY A 19 13.07 -0.52 -5.46
N GLN A 20 13.60 -1.42 -6.28
CA GLN A 20 12.87 -2.44 -7.03
C GLN A 20 13.30 -3.83 -6.54
N GLY A 21 12.80 -4.22 -5.36
CA GLY A 21 13.14 -5.44 -4.66
C GLY A 21 13.72 -5.19 -3.27
N LYS A 22 13.80 -6.24 -2.47
CA LYS A 22 14.10 -6.15 -1.02
C LYS A 22 15.46 -5.57 -0.68
N ASP A 23 16.49 -5.90 -1.46
CA ASP A 23 17.87 -5.50 -1.16
C ASP A 23 18.09 -4.01 -1.44
N GLU A 24 17.58 -3.50 -2.56
CA GLU A 24 17.65 -2.07 -2.90
C GLU A 24 16.85 -1.24 -1.90
N VAL A 25 15.63 -1.70 -1.56
CA VAL A 25 14.77 -1.02 -0.60
C VAL A 25 15.43 -0.96 0.77
N PHE A 26 16.00 -2.06 1.26
CA PHE A 26 16.68 -2.06 2.56
C PHE A 26 17.91 -1.15 2.56
N ASN A 27 18.75 -1.23 1.53
CA ASN A 27 19.91 -0.35 1.40
C ASN A 27 19.54 1.13 1.38
N SER A 28 18.46 1.47 0.70
CA SER A 28 17.95 2.84 0.65
C SER A 28 17.37 3.29 1.99
N LEU A 29 16.68 2.39 2.70
CA LEU A 29 16.10 2.64 4.02
C LEU A 29 17.19 2.97 5.05
N VAL A 30 18.25 2.16 5.11
CA VAL A 30 19.39 2.37 6.03
C VAL A 30 20.10 3.70 5.74
N ASN A 31 20.22 4.07 4.46
CA ASN A 31 20.88 5.31 4.05
C ASN A 31 19.93 6.53 4.01
N ALA A 32 18.70 6.39 4.53
CA ALA A 32 17.68 7.44 4.55
C ALA A 32 17.45 8.10 3.16
N LYS A 33 17.56 7.30 2.09
CA LYS A 33 17.37 7.79 0.72
C LYS A 33 15.89 7.99 0.42
N THR A 34 15.62 9.04 -0.36
CA THR A 34 14.31 9.32 -0.93
C THR A 34 14.46 9.62 -2.41
N ASN A 35 13.41 9.45 -3.18
CA ASN A 35 13.38 9.85 -4.59
C ASN A 35 12.11 10.64 -4.87
N ILE A 36 12.22 11.98 -4.73
CA ILE A 36 11.12 12.91 -4.91
C ILE A 36 11.41 13.73 -6.17
N GLU A 37 10.41 13.81 -7.05
CA GLU A 37 10.45 14.63 -8.25
C GLU A 37 9.32 15.65 -8.24
N LEU A 38 9.58 16.80 -8.87
CA LEU A 38 8.55 17.79 -9.19
C LEU A 38 8.07 17.54 -10.60
N GLU A 39 6.88 16.97 -10.72
CA GLU A 39 6.23 16.71 -12.00
C GLU A 39 5.40 17.90 -12.45
N LYS A 40 5.44 18.20 -13.76
CA LYS A 40 4.57 19.21 -14.39
C LYS A 40 3.27 18.53 -14.81
N ALA A 41 2.18 19.18 -14.50
CA ALA A 41 0.84 18.71 -14.83
C ALA A 41 0.27 19.47 -16.04
N TYR A 42 -0.28 18.72 -16.96
CA TYR A 42 -0.91 19.24 -18.17
C TYR A 42 -2.30 18.64 -18.36
N ILE A 43 -3.21 19.41 -18.92
CA ILE A 43 -4.48 18.92 -19.48
C ILE A 43 -4.45 19.27 -20.97
N GLY A 44 -4.33 18.28 -21.83
CA GLY A 44 -3.90 18.50 -23.21
C GLY A 44 -2.55 19.23 -23.25
N ASP A 45 -2.46 20.33 -24.00
CA ASP A 45 -1.25 21.17 -24.09
C ASP A 45 -1.16 22.26 -22.97
N GLN A 46 -2.19 22.39 -22.15
CA GLN A 46 -2.27 23.45 -21.17
C GLN A 46 -1.60 23.05 -19.85
N TYR A 47 -0.55 23.78 -19.47
CA TYR A 47 0.07 23.64 -18.16
C TYR A 47 -0.90 24.11 -17.05
N ILE A 48 -1.16 23.24 -16.07
CA ILE A 48 -2.08 23.50 -14.96
C ILE A 48 -1.41 23.59 -13.59
N GLY A 49 -0.13 23.21 -13.50
CA GLY A 49 0.60 23.25 -12.25
C GLY A 49 1.74 22.25 -12.16
N SER A 50 2.30 22.13 -10.99
CA SER A 50 3.32 21.12 -10.68
C SER A 50 3.03 20.51 -9.30
N PHE A 51 3.41 19.26 -9.13
CA PHE A 51 3.27 18.55 -7.86
C PHE A 51 4.48 17.68 -7.57
N TYR A 52 4.77 17.50 -6.29
CA TYR A 52 5.81 16.58 -5.85
C TYR A 52 5.28 15.17 -5.77
N LYS A 53 6.13 14.20 -6.15
CA LYS A 53 5.81 12.78 -6.12
C LYS A 53 7.05 11.95 -5.80
N HIS A 54 6.90 10.92 -4.98
CA HIS A 54 7.90 9.85 -4.88
C HIS A 54 7.80 8.96 -6.11
N LYS A 55 8.79 9.03 -7.01
CA LYS A 55 8.74 8.40 -8.32
C LYS A 55 9.64 7.18 -8.42
N ILE A 56 9.13 6.09 -9.00
CA ILE A 56 9.97 4.95 -9.40
C ILE A 56 10.72 5.33 -10.68
N LYS A 57 12.05 5.22 -10.64
CA LYS A 57 12.92 5.48 -11.80
C LYS A 57 13.27 4.19 -12.52
N ASP A 58 13.55 4.32 -13.81
CA ASP A 58 14.11 3.26 -14.65
C ASP A 58 13.34 1.92 -14.56
N PHE A 59 12.00 2.02 -14.39
CA PHE A 59 11.15 0.85 -14.36
C PHE A 59 10.95 0.29 -15.78
N ASP A 60 11.29 -0.98 -15.96
CA ASP A 60 10.96 -1.75 -17.15
C ASP A 60 10.45 -3.13 -16.74
N ILE A 61 9.18 -3.41 -17.02
CA ILE A 61 8.53 -4.69 -16.70
C ILE A 61 9.28 -5.91 -17.28
N ASN A 62 10.02 -5.74 -18.38
CA ASN A 62 10.79 -6.81 -18.99
C ASN A 62 11.93 -7.31 -18.11
N ASN A 63 12.41 -6.51 -17.15
CA ASN A 63 13.48 -6.89 -16.22
C ASN A 63 13.03 -7.87 -15.13
N PHE A 64 11.72 -8.09 -14.98
CA PHE A 64 11.16 -8.95 -13.92
C PHE A 64 10.97 -10.41 -14.34
N GLY A 65 11.35 -10.79 -15.56
CA GLY A 65 11.27 -12.19 -16.03
C GLY A 65 9.84 -12.71 -16.11
N ILE A 66 8.89 -11.85 -16.45
CA ILE A 66 7.52 -12.22 -16.81
C ILE A 66 7.53 -12.70 -18.26
N ASP A 67 6.68 -13.66 -18.58
CA ASP A 67 6.59 -14.22 -19.94
C ASP A 67 6.27 -13.12 -20.96
N LYS A 68 7.10 -13.02 -22.02
CA LYS A 68 6.98 -12.00 -23.04
C LYS A 68 5.69 -12.11 -23.86
N GLN A 69 5.23 -13.34 -24.14
CA GLN A 69 3.97 -13.54 -24.84
C GLN A 69 2.82 -12.98 -24.00
N ARG A 70 2.88 -13.22 -22.70
CA ARG A 70 1.86 -12.69 -21.77
C ARG A 70 1.87 -11.17 -21.69
N LEU A 71 3.04 -10.53 -21.66
CA LEU A 71 3.15 -9.07 -21.69
C LEU A 71 2.60 -8.49 -23.02
N ASN A 72 2.87 -9.15 -24.15
CA ASN A 72 2.31 -8.75 -25.43
C ASN A 72 0.78 -8.87 -25.44
N GLU A 73 0.21 -9.98 -24.93
CA GLU A 73 -1.25 -10.12 -24.81
C GLU A 73 -1.89 -8.98 -23.98
N ILE A 74 -1.23 -8.54 -22.92
CA ILE A 74 -1.71 -7.41 -22.11
C ILE A 74 -1.63 -6.11 -22.90
N LYS A 75 -0.52 -5.89 -23.59
CA LYS A 75 -0.27 -4.70 -24.41
C LYS A 75 -1.27 -4.59 -25.57
N ASP A 76 -1.47 -5.68 -26.29
CA ASP A 76 -2.43 -5.76 -27.39
C ASP A 76 -3.86 -5.47 -26.92
N TRP A 77 -4.23 -5.98 -25.73
CA TRP A 77 -5.53 -5.71 -25.14
C TRP A 77 -5.72 -4.24 -24.80
N LYS A 78 -4.64 -3.54 -24.39
CA LYS A 78 -4.65 -2.14 -23.99
C LYS A 78 -4.43 -1.14 -25.12
N GLU A 79 -4.16 -1.60 -26.34
CA GLU A 79 -3.91 -0.73 -27.50
C GLU A 79 -2.85 0.37 -27.21
N ASP A 80 -1.73 0.01 -26.60
CA ASP A 80 -0.62 0.90 -26.21
C ASP A 80 -0.93 1.92 -25.10
N GLU A 81 -2.01 1.74 -24.34
CA GLU A 81 -2.30 2.58 -23.20
C GLU A 81 -1.31 2.38 -22.03
N GLU A 82 -1.12 3.44 -21.25
CA GLU A 82 -0.34 3.35 -20.04
C GLU A 82 -1.05 2.48 -18.99
N ILE A 83 -0.40 1.38 -18.59
CA ILE A 83 -0.88 0.41 -17.59
C ILE A 83 0.14 0.22 -16.47
N THR A 84 0.81 1.30 -16.11
CA THR A 84 1.93 1.31 -15.19
C THR A 84 1.56 0.69 -13.84
N ASP A 85 0.36 0.96 -13.33
CA ASP A 85 -0.14 0.38 -12.09
C ASP A 85 -0.30 -1.15 -12.15
N LEU A 86 -0.81 -1.69 -13.27
CA LEU A 86 -0.86 -3.14 -13.50
C LEU A 86 0.55 -3.74 -13.59
N TYR A 87 1.46 -3.07 -14.27
CA TYR A 87 2.85 -3.54 -14.37
C TYR A 87 3.55 -3.54 -13.01
N PHE A 88 3.31 -2.53 -12.17
CA PHE A 88 3.79 -2.52 -10.78
C PHE A 88 3.24 -3.71 -9.98
N LEU A 89 1.95 -4.01 -10.13
CA LEU A 89 1.34 -5.16 -9.50
C LEU A 89 2.01 -6.47 -9.92
N LEU A 90 2.15 -6.69 -11.23
CA LEU A 90 2.75 -7.92 -11.77
C LEU A 90 4.22 -8.06 -11.35
N ALA A 91 5.00 -6.97 -11.36
CA ALA A 91 6.38 -6.97 -10.92
C ALA A 91 6.49 -7.34 -9.42
N SER A 92 5.64 -6.74 -8.57
CA SER A 92 5.61 -7.02 -7.13
C SER A 92 5.23 -8.47 -6.83
N ILE A 93 4.20 -9.01 -7.51
CA ILE A 93 3.82 -10.42 -7.38
C ILE A 93 4.99 -11.33 -7.78
N LYS A 94 5.65 -11.03 -8.92
CA LYS A 94 6.79 -11.81 -9.39
C LYS A 94 7.93 -11.82 -8.37
N LEU A 95 8.28 -10.65 -7.81
CA LEU A 95 9.30 -10.54 -6.77
C LEU A 95 8.96 -11.40 -5.56
N ALA A 96 7.73 -11.32 -5.03
CA ALA A 96 7.32 -12.08 -3.87
C ALA A 96 7.30 -13.60 -4.12
N LEU A 97 6.83 -14.03 -5.30
CA LEU A 97 6.81 -15.45 -5.68
C LEU A 97 8.22 -16.03 -5.83
N VAL A 98 9.14 -15.27 -6.42
CA VAL A 98 10.55 -15.68 -6.55
C VAL A 98 11.22 -15.75 -5.19
N ASP A 99 10.99 -14.75 -4.34
CA ASP A 99 11.55 -14.67 -2.99
C ASP A 99 11.06 -15.83 -2.11
N SER A 100 9.79 -16.17 -2.18
CA SER A 100 9.18 -17.28 -1.41
C SER A 100 9.68 -18.66 -1.83
N LYS A 101 10.26 -18.80 -3.02
CA LYS A 101 10.66 -20.08 -3.63
C LYS A 101 9.52 -21.10 -3.75
N VAL A 102 8.28 -20.62 -3.81
CA VAL A 102 7.09 -21.46 -4.04
C VAL A 102 7.04 -21.89 -5.49
N ASP A 103 6.70 -23.14 -5.75
CA ASP A 103 6.40 -23.63 -7.11
C ASP A 103 5.01 -23.14 -7.54
N PHE A 104 4.93 -21.91 -8.02
CA PHE A 104 3.67 -21.32 -8.50
C PHE A 104 3.28 -21.81 -9.89
N LYS A 105 4.18 -22.41 -10.66
CA LYS A 105 3.86 -22.98 -11.97
C LYS A 105 3.14 -24.33 -11.87
N GLY A 106 3.45 -25.09 -10.84
CA GLY A 106 2.85 -26.40 -10.59
C GLY A 106 1.57 -26.35 -9.73
N SER A 107 1.33 -25.30 -8.98
CA SER A 107 0.21 -25.20 -8.06
C SER A 107 -0.93 -24.35 -8.62
N LYS A 108 -2.13 -24.97 -8.77
CA LYS A 108 -3.36 -24.27 -9.14
C LYS A 108 -4.19 -23.80 -7.95
N GLU A 109 -3.75 -24.08 -6.73
CA GLU A 109 -4.53 -23.85 -5.50
C GLU A 109 -4.10 -22.60 -4.72
N MET A 110 -3.19 -21.80 -5.29
CA MET A 110 -2.75 -20.56 -4.65
C MET A 110 -3.84 -19.49 -4.78
N GLY A 111 -4.23 -18.91 -3.64
CA GLY A 111 -5.18 -17.80 -3.59
C GLY A 111 -4.52 -16.47 -3.96
N LEU A 112 -5.35 -15.50 -4.31
CA LEU A 112 -4.92 -14.15 -4.66
C LEU A 112 -5.86 -13.10 -4.07
N VAL A 113 -5.32 -12.19 -3.26
CA VAL A 113 -6.07 -11.02 -2.79
C VAL A 113 -5.36 -9.77 -3.31
N VAL A 114 -6.09 -8.96 -4.08
CA VAL A 114 -5.54 -7.74 -4.69
C VAL A 114 -6.16 -6.51 -4.06
N THR A 115 -5.33 -5.50 -3.83
CA THR A 115 -5.77 -4.17 -3.38
C THR A 115 -5.29 -3.09 -4.33
N HIS A 116 -6.19 -2.16 -4.64
CA HIS A 116 -5.93 -0.96 -5.44
C HIS A 116 -7.05 0.04 -5.16
N GLU A 117 -6.78 1.33 -5.22
CA GLU A 117 -7.84 2.28 -4.90
C GLU A 117 -8.87 2.41 -6.03
N ASN A 118 -8.43 2.70 -7.25
CA ASN A 118 -9.33 2.93 -8.38
C ASN A 118 -8.68 2.52 -9.71
N PRO A 119 -8.68 1.23 -10.08
CA PRO A 119 -8.12 0.76 -11.35
C PRO A 119 -8.73 1.50 -12.55
N GLY A 120 -7.90 1.93 -13.51
CA GLY A 120 -8.33 2.52 -14.78
C GLY A 120 -8.98 3.90 -14.72
N LEU A 121 -9.21 4.46 -13.52
CA LEU A 121 -9.93 5.73 -13.38
C LEU A 121 -9.14 6.92 -13.95
N GLU A 122 -7.84 6.99 -13.71
CA GLU A 122 -6.97 8.06 -14.23
C GLU A 122 -6.96 8.04 -15.77
N GLN A 123 -6.79 6.86 -16.35
CA GLN A 123 -6.77 6.66 -17.81
C GLN A 123 -8.12 7.06 -18.44
N PHE A 124 -9.22 6.66 -17.81
CA PHE A 124 -10.56 7.00 -18.27
C PHE A 124 -10.79 8.52 -18.25
N ILE A 125 -10.45 9.19 -17.15
CA ILE A 125 -10.62 10.65 -17.01
C ILE A 125 -9.76 11.38 -18.03
N SER A 126 -8.47 11.02 -18.19
CA SER A 126 -7.58 11.62 -19.18
C SER A 126 -8.15 11.50 -20.59
N LYS A 127 -8.62 10.32 -20.99
CA LYS A 127 -9.23 10.11 -22.31
C LYS A 127 -10.48 10.94 -22.53
N VAL A 128 -11.37 11.03 -21.54
CA VAL A 128 -12.57 11.86 -21.64
C VAL A 128 -12.19 13.33 -21.82
N ILE A 129 -11.22 13.81 -21.06
CA ILE A 129 -10.74 15.18 -21.14
C ILE A 129 -10.09 15.45 -22.50
N ASP A 130 -9.15 14.63 -22.95
CA ASP A 130 -8.42 14.80 -24.20
C ASP A 130 -9.37 14.79 -25.40
N ASN A 131 -10.30 13.84 -25.45
CA ASN A 131 -11.32 13.80 -26.51
C ASN A 131 -12.23 15.04 -26.47
N SER A 132 -12.56 15.55 -25.29
CA SER A 132 -13.36 16.78 -25.16
C SER A 132 -12.60 17.99 -25.68
N PHE A 133 -11.29 18.09 -25.43
CA PHE A 133 -10.43 19.14 -25.94
C PHE A 133 -10.27 19.08 -27.47
N GLU A 134 -10.04 17.90 -28.04
CA GLU A 134 -9.95 17.73 -29.49
C GLU A 134 -11.26 18.13 -30.18
N ILE A 135 -12.39 17.79 -29.60
CA ILE A 135 -13.69 18.22 -30.08
C ILE A 135 -13.83 19.76 -30.07
N ALA A 136 -13.39 20.39 -28.97
CA ALA A 136 -13.45 21.85 -28.81
C ALA A 136 -12.50 22.59 -29.77
N LYS A 137 -11.28 22.07 -30.00
CA LYS A 137 -10.29 22.64 -30.94
C LYS A 137 -10.73 22.60 -32.40
N ALA A 138 -11.49 21.58 -32.78
CA ALA A 138 -11.91 21.39 -34.16
C ALA A 138 -12.88 22.48 -34.68
N ASN A 139 -13.34 23.39 -33.86
CA ASN A 139 -14.22 24.54 -34.16
C ASN A 139 -15.42 24.16 -35.05
N GLN A 140 -15.87 22.91 -35.01
CA GLN A 140 -17.02 22.41 -35.73
C GLN A 140 -18.25 22.55 -34.83
N GLU A 141 -19.36 22.96 -35.42
CA GLU A 141 -20.67 22.82 -34.78
C GLU A 141 -20.96 21.33 -34.60
N ILE A 142 -20.58 20.80 -33.45
CA ILE A 142 -20.83 19.40 -33.07
C ILE A 142 -22.22 19.32 -32.44
N THR A 143 -23.08 18.49 -33.03
CA THR A 143 -24.37 18.20 -32.39
C THR A 143 -24.16 17.48 -31.06
N LYS A 144 -25.12 17.63 -30.12
CA LYS A 144 -25.11 16.85 -28.87
C LYS A 144 -24.96 15.35 -29.14
N LYS A 145 -25.53 14.86 -30.20
CA LYS A 145 -25.48 13.44 -30.60
C LYS A 145 -24.07 13.03 -31.01
N ASP A 146 -23.36 13.84 -31.80
CA ASP A 146 -21.99 13.50 -32.25
C ASP A 146 -21.00 13.58 -31.06
N PHE A 147 -21.14 14.58 -30.19
CA PHE A 147 -20.37 14.66 -28.94
C PHE A 147 -20.60 13.41 -28.09
N PHE A 148 -21.86 13.02 -27.88
CA PHE A 148 -22.23 11.87 -27.10
C PHE A 148 -21.68 10.57 -27.70
N ASN A 149 -21.72 10.40 -29.00
CA ASN A 149 -21.18 9.23 -29.69
C ASN A 149 -19.66 9.09 -29.46
N LYS A 150 -18.90 10.19 -29.60
CA LYS A 150 -17.45 10.17 -29.37
C LYS A 150 -17.10 9.82 -27.91
N ILE A 151 -17.79 10.43 -26.94
CA ILE A 151 -17.58 10.10 -25.53
C ILE A 151 -18.04 8.67 -25.24
N TYR A 152 -19.13 8.20 -25.85
CA TYR A 152 -19.60 6.82 -25.70
C TYR A 152 -18.58 5.80 -26.21
N GLU A 153 -17.91 6.08 -27.36
CA GLU A 153 -16.83 5.21 -27.84
C GLU A 153 -15.69 5.08 -26.81
N VAL A 154 -15.26 6.20 -26.21
CA VAL A 154 -14.26 6.20 -25.13
C VAL A 154 -14.74 5.39 -23.93
N CYS A 155 -15.98 5.64 -23.47
CA CYS A 155 -16.57 4.91 -22.36
C CYS A 155 -16.67 3.40 -22.64
N ASN A 156 -17.05 3.03 -23.86
CA ASN A 156 -17.19 1.62 -24.23
C ASN A 156 -15.86 0.89 -24.28
N ARG A 157 -14.80 1.54 -24.80
CA ARG A 157 -13.44 0.97 -24.81
C ARG A 157 -12.87 0.83 -23.41
N SER A 158 -13.10 1.81 -22.53
CA SER A 158 -12.58 1.84 -21.16
C SER A 158 -13.46 1.11 -20.13
N ALA A 159 -14.60 0.53 -20.55
CA ALA A 159 -15.54 -0.11 -19.61
C ALA A 159 -14.91 -1.24 -18.77
N TYR A 160 -14.01 -2.02 -19.38
CA TYR A 160 -13.30 -3.08 -18.67
C TYR A 160 -12.20 -2.56 -17.75
N ASP A 161 -11.59 -1.42 -18.08
CA ASP A 161 -10.47 -0.84 -17.31
C ASP A 161 -10.90 -0.42 -15.91
N LEU A 162 -12.14 0.04 -15.80
CA LEU A 162 -12.77 0.42 -14.53
C LEU A 162 -13.18 -0.79 -13.67
N GLN A 163 -13.05 -2.01 -14.21
CA GLN A 163 -13.47 -3.21 -13.47
C GLN A 163 -12.33 -3.75 -12.62
N THR A 164 -12.52 -3.78 -11.32
CA THR A 164 -11.54 -4.26 -10.35
C THR A 164 -11.10 -5.71 -10.60
N PHE A 165 -11.99 -6.55 -11.16
CA PHE A 165 -11.66 -7.94 -11.48
C PHE A 165 -10.60 -8.08 -12.58
N MET A 166 -10.34 -7.05 -13.38
CA MET A 166 -9.31 -7.11 -14.42
C MET A 166 -7.89 -7.25 -13.84
N PHE A 167 -7.62 -6.59 -12.71
CA PHE A 167 -6.35 -6.77 -11.99
C PHE A 167 -6.18 -8.19 -11.46
N LEU A 168 -7.25 -8.79 -10.93
CA LEU A 168 -7.27 -10.21 -10.54
C LEU A 168 -7.04 -11.13 -11.75
N PHE A 169 -7.79 -10.89 -12.85
CA PHE A 169 -7.69 -11.69 -14.07
C PHE A 169 -6.27 -11.70 -14.64
N HIS A 170 -5.68 -10.52 -14.83
CA HIS A 170 -4.34 -10.42 -15.40
C HIS A 170 -3.28 -11.05 -14.49
N SER A 171 -3.37 -10.84 -13.18
CA SER A 171 -2.45 -11.43 -12.21
C SER A 171 -2.60 -12.95 -12.14
N ALA A 172 -3.82 -13.44 -12.02
CA ALA A 172 -4.10 -14.87 -11.97
C ALA A 172 -3.63 -15.58 -13.24
N LYS A 173 -3.94 -15.04 -14.42
CA LYS A 173 -3.51 -15.58 -15.71
C LYS A 173 -1.99 -15.57 -15.87
N THR A 174 -1.30 -14.52 -15.39
CA THR A 174 0.15 -14.38 -15.52
C THR A 174 0.91 -15.37 -14.66
N PHE A 175 0.41 -15.65 -13.45
CA PHE A 175 1.11 -16.48 -12.47
C PHE A 175 0.43 -17.81 -12.17
N ASN A 176 -0.59 -18.19 -12.93
CA ASN A 176 -1.32 -19.45 -12.76
C ASN A 176 -1.95 -19.60 -11.35
N LEU A 177 -2.53 -18.49 -10.82
CA LEU A 177 -3.16 -18.47 -9.51
C LEU A 177 -4.67 -18.73 -9.63
N HIS A 178 -5.14 -19.92 -9.24
CA HIS A 178 -6.51 -20.37 -9.47
C HIS A 178 -7.29 -20.68 -8.18
N GLY A 179 -6.72 -20.37 -7.01
CA GLY A 179 -7.40 -20.52 -5.72
C GLY A 179 -8.43 -19.42 -5.47
N PHE A 180 -8.87 -19.31 -4.23
CA PHE A 180 -9.78 -18.24 -3.80
C PHE A 180 -9.18 -16.85 -4.13
N SER A 181 -9.97 -16.03 -4.79
CA SER A 181 -9.50 -14.69 -5.21
C SER A 181 -10.51 -13.63 -4.83
N LEU A 182 -10.00 -12.48 -4.36
CA LEU A 182 -10.81 -11.34 -3.95
C LEU A 182 -10.10 -10.02 -4.23
N PHE A 183 -10.87 -8.99 -4.58
CA PHE A 183 -10.41 -7.61 -4.64
C PHE A 183 -10.89 -6.86 -3.39
N VAL A 184 -9.98 -6.10 -2.75
CA VAL A 184 -10.24 -5.36 -1.51
C VAL A 184 -9.97 -3.87 -1.73
N ASN A 185 -10.97 -3.04 -1.45
CA ASN A 185 -10.83 -1.57 -1.45
C ASN A 185 -11.43 -0.98 -0.17
N ASN A 186 -10.56 -0.61 0.76
CA ASN A 186 -10.85 0.06 2.02
C ASN A 186 -9.96 1.31 2.14
N ALA A 187 -9.83 2.05 1.03
CA ALA A 187 -8.94 3.22 0.89
C ALA A 187 -7.51 2.90 1.39
N CYS A 188 -6.88 3.80 2.14
CA CYS A 188 -5.50 3.63 2.62
C CYS A 188 -5.29 2.39 3.53
N ALA A 189 -6.38 1.84 4.12
CA ALA A 189 -6.32 0.65 4.97
C ALA A 189 -6.42 -0.66 4.18
N SER A 190 -6.65 -0.63 2.86
CA SER A 190 -6.93 -1.81 2.04
C SER A 190 -5.91 -2.93 2.21
N GLY A 191 -4.61 -2.59 2.33
CA GLY A 191 -3.55 -3.57 2.52
C GLY A 191 -3.72 -4.41 3.79
N LEU A 192 -4.16 -3.82 4.91
CA LEU A 192 -4.39 -4.56 6.15
C LEU A 192 -5.62 -5.46 6.05
N PHE A 193 -6.72 -4.97 5.47
CA PHE A 193 -7.93 -5.75 5.23
C PHE A 193 -7.67 -6.91 4.25
N ALA A 194 -6.82 -6.70 3.25
CA ALA A 194 -6.40 -7.74 2.31
C ALA A 194 -5.58 -8.85 3.00
N ILE A 195 -4.64 -8.48 3.87
CA ILE A 195 -3.87 -9.42 4.69
C ILE A 195 -4.80 -10.23 5.59
N GLU A 196 -5.70 -9.57 6.31
CA GLU A 196 -6.67 -10.25 7.17
C GLU A 196 -7.54 -11.25 6.38
N THR A 197 -8.04 -10.84 5.22
CA THR A 197 -8.82 -11.72 4.33
C THR A 197 -8.04 -12.96 3.92
N ALA A 198 -6.78 -12.80 3.56
CA ALA A 198 -5.90 -13.91 3.18
C ALA A 198 -5.62 -14.82 4.37
N VAL A 199 -5.34 -14.27 5.55
CA VAL A 199 -5.13 -15.01 6.79
C VAL A 199 -6.37 -15.85 7.14
N GLN A 200 -7.56 -15.26 7.09
CA GLN A 200 -8.81 -15.99 7.34
C GLN A 200 -9.06 -17.09 6.31
N THR A 201 -8.69 -16.86 5.06
CA THR A 201 -8.79 -17.87 3.98
C THR A 201 -7.89 -19.07 4.26
N ILE A 202 -6.65 -18.86 4.73
CA ILE A 202 -5.71 -19.91 5.13
C ILE A 202 -6.20 -20.64 6.39
N LYS A 203 -6.59 -19.89 7.43
CA LYS A 203 -7.12 -20.46 8.68
C LYS A 203 -8.37 -21.32 8.42
N ALA A 204 -9.22 -20.93 7.48
CA ALA A 204 -10.37 -21.71 7.05
C ALA A 204 -10.02 -22.95 6.20
N GLY A 205 -8.76 -23.14 5.83
CA GLY A 205 -8.28 -24.27 5.03
C GLY A 205 -8.69 -24.23 3.55
N LYS A 206 -9.13 -23.08 3.04
CA LYS A 206 -9.49 -22.93 1.62
C LYS A 206 -8.26 -22.95 0.72
N ASN A 207 -7.15 -22.35 1.17
CA ASN A 207 -5.87 -22.37 0.50
C ASN A 207 -4.75 -22.56 1.53
N LYS A 208 -3.64 -23.17 1.13
CA LYS A 208 -2.42 -23.22 1.94
C LYS A 208 -1.55 -22.01 1.75
N ILE A 209 -1.64 -21.38 0.58
CA ILE A 209 -0.86 -20.22 0.18
C ILE A 209 -1.80 -19.19 -0.41
N VAL A 210 -1.64 -17.93 -0.01
CA VAL A 210 -2.34 -16.79 -0.59
C VAL A 210 -1.34 -15.68 -0.86
N VAL A 211 -1.32 -15.18 -2.09
CA VAL A 211 -0.60 -13.98 -2.47
C VAL A 211 -1.49 -12.79 -2.17
N VAL A 212 -1.01 -11.84 -1.36
CA VAL A 212 -1.63 -10.53 -1.19
C VAL A 212 -0.79 -9.53 -1.95
N ALA A 213 -1.39 -8.79 -2.86
CA ALA A 213 -0.67 -7.84 -3.69
C ALA A 213 -1.47 -6.56 -3.90
N GLY A 214 -0.77 -5.46 -4.12
CA GLY A 214 -1.38 -4.16 -4.42
C GLY A 214 -0.40 -3.26 -5.15
N SER A 215 -0.96 -2.32 -5.89
CA SER A 215 -0.20 -1.28 -6.57
C SER A 215 -1.07 -0.04 -6.73
N ASP A 216 -0.44 1.11 -6.80
CA ASP A 216 -1.07 2.36 -7.19
C ASP A 216 -0.06 3.23 -7.97
N TYR A 217 -0.57 3.92 -8.96
CA TYR A 217 0.14 4.92 -9.76
C TYR A 217 -0.67 6.21 -9.74
N PRO A 218 -0.51 7.05 -8.69
CA PRO A 218 -1.28 8.26 -8.55
C PRO A 218 -0.96 9.27 -9.65
N GLY A 219 -1.94 9.59 -10.47
CA GLY A 219 -1.83 10.56 -11.56
C GLY A 219 -2.36 11.95 -11.17
N ILE A 220 -2.53 12.79 -12.19
CA ILE A 220 -2.90 14.19 -12.06
C ILE A 220 -4.26 14.41 -11.36
N TYR A 221 -5.24 13.54 -11.65
CA TYR A 221 -6.57 13.64 -11.05
C TYR A 221 -6.52 13.54 -9.51
N LYS A 222 -5.74 12.60 -8.98
CA LYS A 222 -5.56 12.46 -7.54
C LYS A 222 -4.91 13.68 -6.91
N HIS A 223 -3.91 14.27 -7.58
CA HIS A 223 -3.25 15.48 -7.11
C HIS A 223 -4.21 16.68 -7.10
N ILE A 224 -5.03 16.86 -8.14
CA ILE A 224 -6.02 17.93 -8.19
C ILE A 224 -7.05 17.75 -7.07
N TRP A 225 -7.59 16.54 -6.92
CA TRP A 225 -8.62 16.25 -5.92
C TRP A 225 -8.12 16.43 -4.49
N LEU A 226 -7.04 15.76 -4.11
CA LEU A 226 -6.53 15.81 -2.73
C LEU A 226 -5.76 17.11 -2.43
N GLY A 227 -5.15 17.72 -3.44
CA GLY A 227 -4.61 19.08 -3.34
C GLY A 227 -5.70 20.12 -3.08
N GLY A 228 -6.86 19.99 -3.73
CA GLY A 228 -8.04 20.82 -3.48
C GLY A 228 -8.60 20.68 -2.07
N LEU A 229 -8.39 19.54 -1.41
CA LEU A 229 -8.72 19.31 0.01
C LEU A 229 -7.65 19.85 0.97
N GLY A 230 -6.54 20.43 0.47
CA GLY A 230 -5.46 20.94 1.29
C GLY A 230 -4.63 19.85 1.99
N LEU A 231 -4.58 18.64 1.45
CA LEU A 231 -3.89 17.50 2.05
C LEU A 231 -2.47 17.30 1.53
N CYS A 232 -2.08 18.00 0.45
CA CYS A 232 -0.75 17.89 -0.13
C CYS A 232 0.21 18.93 0.46
N THR A 233 1.40 18.51 0.87
CA THR A 233 2.46 19.42 1.34
C THR A 233 3.00 20.27 0.21
N LYS A 234 3.49 21.48 0.54
CA LYS A 234 3.95 22.49 -0.42
C LYS A 234 5.42 22.36 -0.77
N ASP A 235 6.22 21.76 0.10
CA ASP A 235 7.69 21.65 -0.04
C ASP A 235 8.19 20.26 -0.45
N GLY A 236 7.26 19.35 -0.77
CA GLY A 236 7.58 17.98 -1.18
C GLY A 236 8.05 17.09 -0.05
N LYS A 237 7.95 17.50 1.21
CA LYS A 237 8.40 16.73 2.37
C LYS A 237 7.23 16.29 3.23
N ILE A 238 7.02 15.00 3.38
CA ILE A 238 6.10 14.46 4.38
C ILE A 238 6.80 14.57 5.74
N LYS A 239 6.14 15.23 6.71
CA LYS A 239 6.68 15.55 8.04
C LYS A 239 5.81 14.91 9.13
N PRO A 240 5.82 13.58 9.29
CA PRO A 240 4.94 12.90 10.24
C PRO A 240 5.17 13.38 11.66
N PHE A 241 4.09 13.68 12.36
CA PHE A 241 4.10 14.11 13.75
C PHE A 241 4.86 15.42 14.05
N ALA A 242 5.46 16.05 13.05
CA ALA A 242 6.19 17.28 13.23
C ALA A 242 5.25 18.46 13.53
N LYS A 243 5.76 19.45 14.28
CA LYS A 243 5.02 20.66 14.63
C LYS A 243 4.62 21.48 13.37
N ASN A 244 5.44 21.44 12.32
CA ASN A 244 5.24 22.12 11.05
C ASN A 244 4.72 21.20 9.93
N ARG A 245 4.06 20.09 10.28
CA ARG A 245 3.44 19.20 9.30
C ARG A 245 2.32 19.91 8.54
N ASP A 246 2.26 19.69 7.24
CA ASP A 246 1.34 20.40 6.35
C ASP A 246 0.72 19.52 5.26
N GLY A 247 0.93 18.20 5.32
CA GLY A 247 0.36 17.25 4.37
C GLY A 247 1.31 16.16 3.91
N PHE A 248 0.88 15.44 2.88
CA PHE A 248 1.66 14.37 2.26
C PHE A 248 1.89 14.64 0.76
N ILE A 249 2.70 13.83 0.14
CA ILE A 249 2.80 13.68 -1.32
C ILE A 249 2.56 12.22 -1.68
N PHE A 250 2.12 12.00 -2.90
CA PHE A 250 1.93 10.64 -3.40
C PHE A 250 3.25 9.94 -3.72
N GLY A 251 3.18 8.63 -3.84
CA GLY A 251 4.28 7.82 -4.31
C GLY A 251 3.80 6.72 -5.25
N ASP A 252 4.60 6.44 -6.25
CA ASP A 252 4.46 5.24 -7.06
C ASP A 252 4.80 4.02 -6.23
N GLY A 253 4.06 2.95 -6.39
CA GLY A 253 4.43 1.74 -5.70
C GLY A 253 3.55 0.54 -5.97
N GLY A 254 4.14 -0.59 -5.70
CA GLY A 254 3.48 -1.87 -5.60
C GLY A 254 4.14 -2.72 -4.53
N ALA A 255 3.40 -3.63 -3.98
CA ALA A 255 3.89 -4.59 -3.02
C ALA A 255 3.17 -5.92 -3.14
N ALA A 256 3.85 -6.99 -2.81
CA ALA A 256 3.22 -8.28 -2.62
C ALA A 256 3.86 -9.03 -1.45
N ILE A 257 3.06 -9.82 -0.75
CA ILE A 257 3.52 -10.82 0.22
C ILE A 257 2.92 -12.19 -0.10
N VAL A 258 3.68 -13.23 0.22
CA VAL A 258 3.20 -14.60 0.20
C VAL A 258 2.88 -15.00 1.64
N LEU A 259 1.61 -15.17 1.93
CA LEU A 259 1.12 -15.74 3.21
C LEU A 259 0.93 -17.24 3.05
N GLU A 260 1.36 -18.00 4.05
CA GLU A 260 1.41 -19.44 4.00
C GLU A 260 1.03 -20.09 5.33
N ASP A 261 0.34 -21.23 5.26
CA ASP A 261 0.12 -22.09 6.41
C ASP A 261 1.49 -22.51 7.00
N TYR A 262 1.65 -22.37 8.30
CA TYR A 262 2.94 -22.61 8.98
C TYR A 262 3.46 -24.04 8.74
N ASP A 263 2.61 -25.04 8.89
CA ASP A 263 3.03 -26.45 8.75
C ASP A 263 3.43 -26.75 7.29
N HIS A 264 2.75 -26.11 6.33
CA HIS A 264 3.13 -26.19 4.93
C HIS A 264 4.48 -25.52 4.68
N ALA A 265 4.72 -24.33 5.24
CA ALA A 265 5.99 -23.60 5.12
C ALA A 265 7.16 -24.41 5.70
N ILE A 266 6.98 -25.01 6.89
CA ILE A 266 7.99 -25.86 7.54
C ILE A 266 8.26 -27.11 6.71
N SER A 267 7.21 -27.77 6.16
CA SER A 267 7.36 -29.00 5.37
C SER A 267 8.26 -28.83 4.13
N ARG A 268 8.22 -27.63 3.53
CA ARG A 268 9.07 -27.28 2.37
C ARG A 268 10.34 -26.49 2.75
N LYS A 269 10.63 -26.31 4.05
CA LYS A 269 11.78 -25.55 4.56
C LYS A 269 11.81 -24.12 4.02
N ALA A 270 10.65 -23.45 4.04
CA ALA A 270 10.55 -22.07 3.60
C ALA A 270 11.31 -21.13 4.52
N HIS A 271 11.87 -20.05 3.96
CA HIS A 271 12.25 -18.91 4.77
C HIS A 271 11.00 -18.23 5.34
N ILE A 272 11.03 -17.89 6.62
CA ILE A 272 9.91 -17.24 7.32
C ILE A 272 10.36 -15.88 7.79
N TYR A 273 9.84 -14.81 7.18
CA TYR A 273 10.06 -13.42 7.60
C TYR A 273 9.41 -13.13 8.96
N SER A 274 8.16 -13.53 9.07
CA SER A 274 7.36 -13.25 10.27
C SER A 274 6.14 -14.15 10.34
N GLU A 275 5.56 -14.22 11.54
CA GLU A 275 4.25 -14.82 11.80
C GLU A 275 3.21 -13.70 11.99
N TYR A 276 2.06 -13.83 11.35
CA TYR A 276 0.89 -13.02 11.63
C TYR A 276 0.25 -13.50 12.93
N LEU A 277 0.15 -12.62 13.93
CA LEU A 277 -0.40 -12.98 15.24
C LEU A 277 -1.88 -12.61 15.39
N GLY A 278 -2.30 -11.46 14.86
CA GLY A 278 -3.69 -11.02 14.98
C GLY A 278 -3.93 -9.65 14.36
N GLY A 279 -5.19 -9.37 14.05
CA GLY A 279 -5.65 -8.12 13.51
C GLY A 279 -6.87 -7.54 14.23
N GLY A 280 -7.06 -6.25 14.12
CA GLY A 280 -8.22 -5.55 14.64
C GLY A 280 -8.66 -4.47 13.67
N PHE A 281 -9.97 -4.40 13.42
CA PHE A 281 -10.55 -3.54 12.40
C PHE A 281 -11.81 -2.86 12.93
N THR A 282 -12.01 -1.60 12.51
CA THR A 282 -13.19 -0.81 12.82
C THR A 282 -13.60 0.03 11.62
N LEU A 283 -14.83 0.52 11.65
CA LEU A 283 -15.38 1.48 10.71
C LEU A 283 -16.03 2.61 11.49
N GLU A 284 -15.51 3.83 11.32
CA GLU A 284 -15.96 5.00 12.08
C GLU A 284 -17.38 5.46 11.73
N SER A 285 -17.78 5.29 10.46
CA SER A 285 -19.10 5.73 9.94
C SER A 285 -19.42 7.22 10.23
N TRP A 286 -18.40 8.07 10.18
CA TRP A 286 -18.51 9.50 10.51
C TRP A 286 -18.51 10.38 9.27
N LYS A 287 -17.34 10.68 8.71
CA LYS A 287 -17.16 11.49 7.50
C LYS A 287 -16.21 10.79 6.53
N VAL A 288 -16.40 11.05 5.24
CA VAL A 288 -15.60 10.36 4.21
C VAL A 288 -14.10 10.71 4.31
N THR A 289 -13.77 11.99 4.55
CA THR A 289 -12.38 12.48 4.47
C THR A 289 -11.78 12.91 5.81
N LEU A 290 -12.58 12.86 6.89
CA LEU A 290 -12.13 13.29 8.22
C LEU A 290 -12.35 12.19 9.24
N PRO A 291 -11.33 11.89 10.08
CA PRO A 291 -11.46 10.89 11.14
C PRO A 291 -12.38 11.38 12.27
N ALA A 292 -12.97 10.45 12.98
CA ALA A 292 -13.82 10.70 14.14
C ALA A 292 -12.96 10.99 15.39
N VAL A 293 -12.25 12.10 15.39
CA VAL A 293 -11.25 12.44 16.43
C VAL A 293 -11.82 12.52 17.86
N GLY A 294 -13.15 12.62 18.01
CA GLY A 294 -13.86 12.59 19.30
C GLY A 294 -14.10 11.18 19.83
N ASP A 295 -14.01 10.18 18.96
CA ASP A 295 -14.32 8.79 19.24
C ASP A 295 -13.07 7.94 19.44
N SER A 296 -13.24 6.64 19.72
CA SER A 296 -12.17 5.71 20.07
C SER A 296 -11.98 4.59 19.02
N PHE A 297 -12.52 4.72 17.81
CA PHE A 297 -12.53 3.63 16.82
C PHE A 297 -11.12 3.14 16.46
N TYR A 298 -10.18 4.05 16.22
CA TYR A 298 -8.80 3.67 15.92
C TYR A 298 -8.13 2.96 17.10
N ARG A 299 -8.33 3.48 18.33
CA ARG A 299 -7.89 2.81 19.57
C ARG A 299 -8.51 1.42 19.70
N GLU A 300 -9.79 1.26 19.40
CA GLU A 300 -10.48 -0.05 19.44
C GLU A 300 -9.91 -1.03 18.42
N ALA A 301 -9.55 -0.58 17.21
CA ALA A 301 -8.87 -1.42 16.23
C ALA A 301 -7.53 -1.94 16.79
N ILE A 302 -6.73 -1.08 17.41
CA ILE A 302 -5.46 -1.46 18.04
C ILE A 302 -5.70 -2.46 19.19
N LEU A 303 -6.65 -2.18 20.10
CA LEU A 303 -6.95 -3.09 21.21
C LEU A 303 -7.44 -4.46 20.75
N LYS A 304 -8.26 -4.52 19.68
CA LYS A 304 -8.69 -5.78 19.09
C LYS A 304 -7.50 -6.58 18.54
N SER A 305 -6.56 -5.93 17.85
CA SER A 305 -5.38 -6.58 17.30
C SER A 305 -4.47 -7.15 18.41
N LEU A 306 -4.24 -6.39 19.49
CA LEU A 306 -3.49 -6.83 20.66
C LEU A 306 -4.17 -8.00 21.37
N LYS A 307 -5.49 -7.96 21.50
CA LYS A 307 -6.27 -9.05 22.10
C LYS A 307 -6.19 -10.34 21.27
N GLU A 308 -6.37 -10.25 19.96
CA GLU A 308 -6.32 -11.41 19.05
C GLU A 308 -4.92 -12.01 19.01
N SER A 309 -3.89 -11.17 18.95
CA SER A 309 -2.48 -11.60 18.99
C SER A 309 -2.03 -12.11 20.36
N ARG A 310 -2.82 -11.91 21.43
CA ARG A 310 -2.46 -12.20 22.82
C ARG A 310 -1.19 -11.48 23.27
N ILE A 311 -0.91 -10.33 22.69
CA ILE A 311 0.20 -9.47 23.04
C ILE A 311 -0.32 -8.33 23.92
N LYS A 312 0.37 -8.09 25.04
CA LYS A 312 0.10 -6.89 25.86
C LYS A 312 0.80 -5.67 25.26
N PRO A 313 0.40 -4.45 25.59
CA PRO A 313 1.06 -3.25 25.08
C PRO A 313 2.58 -3.24 25.31
N ASP A 314 3.06 -3.72 26.44
CA ASP A 314 4.49 -3.83 26.79
C ASP A 314 5.26 -4.87 25.96
N GLY A 315 4.55 -5.77 25.28
CA GLY A 315 5.12 -6.77 24.37
C GLY A 315 5.24 -6.27 22.90
N VAL A 316 4.86 -5.04 22.61
CA VAL A 316 5.06 -4.41 21.29
C VAL A 316 6.40 -3.69 21.27
N ASP A 317 7.28 -4.04 20.36
CA ASP A 317 8.60 -3.39 20.23
C ASP A 317 8.54 -2.18 19.30
N VAL A 318 7.80 -2.27 18.20
CA VAL A 318 7.72 -1.24 17.16
C VAL A 318 6.27 -0.97 16.77
N ILE A 319 5.90 0.30 16.68
CA ILE A 319 4.71 0.77 15.99
C ILE A 319 5.14 1.32 14.62
N ASN A 320 4.70 0.67 13.54
CA ASN A 320 4.75 1.25 12.21
C ASN A 320 3.46 2.05 12.01
N ALA A 321 3.56 3.35 12.25
CA ALA A 321 2.45 4.26 12.22
C ALA A 321 1.99 4.59 10.79
N HIS A 322 0.75 5.06 10.65
CA HIS A 322 0.26 5.63 9.38
C HIS A 322 1.05 6.90 9.02
N GLY A 323 1.16 7.84 9.96
CA GLY A 323 2.07 8.98 9.87
C GLY A 323 1.94 9.77 8.57
N ALA A 324 0.73 10.26 8.25
CA ALA A 324 0.44 10.92 6.99
C ALA A 324 1.07 12.33 6.88
N GLY A 325 1.54 12.92 7.98
CA GLY A 325 2.06 14.29 8.01
C GLY A 325 0.97 15.35 7.94
N THR A 326 -0.28 15.00 8.19
CA THR A 326 -1.41 15.95 8.24
C THR A 326 -1.77 16.30 9.67
N GLY A 327 -2.27 17.51 9.88
CA GLY A 327 -2.56 18.01 11.21
C GLY A 327 -3.53 17.13 11.99
N ILE A 328 -4.63 16.74 11.35
CA ILE A 328 -5.74 16.04 12.01
C ILE A 328 -5.52 14.53 12.12
N ILE A 329 -4.97 13.91 11.07
CA ILE A 329 -4.75 12.46 11.06
C ILE A 329 -3.67 12.07 12.07
N ASP A 330 -2.53 12.78 12.06
CA ASP A 330 -1.43 12.51 13.00
C ASP A 330 -1.85 12.75 14.46
N GLN A 331 -2.77 13.70 14.71
CA GLN A 331 -3.35 13.93 16.04
C GLN A 331 -4.25 12.77 16.46
N TYR A 332 -5.10 12.28 15.57
CA TYR A 332 -5.99 11.15 15.82
C TYR A 332 -5.20 9.89 16.13
N GLU A 333 -4.18 9.61 15.32
CA GLU A 333 -3.29 8.48 15.52
C GLU A 333 -2.49 8.57 16.83
N ALA A 334 -1.86 9.71 17.11
CA ALA A 334 -1.09 9.91 18.33
C ALA A 334 -1.95 9.74 19.60
N ARG A 335 -3.20 10.23 19.56
CA ARG A 335 -4.16 10.02 20.65
C ARG A 335 -4.46 8.53 20.86
N ALA A 336 -4.77 7.79 19.78
CA ALA A 336 -5.04 6.36 19.88
C ALA A 336 -3.84 5.59 20.47
N ILE A 337 -2.61 5.98 20.10
CA ILE A 337 -1.38 5.41 20.65
C ILE A 337 -1.22 5.78 22.13
N THR A 338 -1.33 7.06 22.51
CA THR A 338 -1.13 7.50 23.90
C THR A 338 -2.18 6.96 24.86
N ASP A 339 -3.41 6.76 24.41
CA ASP A 339 -4.49 6.14 25.20
C ASP A 339 -4.19 4.68 25.58
N ILE A 340 -3.31 4.00 24.85
CA ILE A 340 -2.95 2.58 25.07
C ILE A 340 -1.59 2.45 25.75
N PHE A 341 -0.58 3.19 25.30
CA PHE A 341 0.81 3.05 25.70
C PHE A 341 1.25 4.10 26.74
N GLY A 342 0.39 5.09 27.02
CA GLY A 342 0.71 6.22 27.88
C GLY A 342 1.32 7.39 27.12
N GLU A 343 1.68 8.45 27.84
CA GLU A 343 2.33 9.64 27.27
C GLU A 343 3.85 9.50 27.30
N ASN A 344 4.54 9.93 26.25
CA ASN A 344 6.01 10.00 26.17
C ASN A 344 6.75 8.70 26.55
N PHE A 345 6.13 7.56 26.29
CA PHE A 345 6.70 6.23 26.56
C PHE A 345 8.04 6.00 25.82
N GLU A 346 8.87 5.12 26.36
CA GLU A 346 10.17 4.76 25.76
C GLU A 346 10.04 3.61 24.75
N LYS A 347 9.11 2.69 24.97
CA LYS A 347 8.71 1.60 24.07
C LYS A 347 7.18 1.51 24.04
N PRO A 348 6.59 1.13 22.88
CA PRO A 348 7.23 0.76 21.61
C PRO A 348 7.87 1.93 20.86
N PHE A 349 8.86 1.63 20.01
CA PHE A 349 9.45 2.62 19.11
C PHE A 349 8.49 2.99 18.00
N ILE A 350 8.23 4.28 17.77
CA ILE A 350 7.35 4.74 16.67
C ILE A 350 8.20 5.08 15.45
N THR A 351 7.91 4.41 14.33
CA THR A 351 8.43 4.72 12.99
C THR A 351 7.30 4.85 11.97
N THR A 352 7.57 5.46 10.82
CA THR A 352 6.69 5.51 9.65
C THR A 352 7.49 5.60 8.37
N LEU A 353 6.97 5.03 7.30
CA LEU A 353 7.69 4.88 6.04
C LEU A 353 7.26 5.88 4.96
N LYS A 354 6.18 6.63 5.16
CA LYS A 354 5.70 7.60 4.16
C LYS A 354 6.74 8.65 3.74
N PRO A 355 7.62 9.16 4.61
CA PRO A 355 8.67 10.08 4.15
C PRO A 355 9.66 9.48 3.16
N TYR A 356 9.79 8.15 3.09
CA TYR A 356 10.66 7.44 2.17
C TYR A 356 10.01 7.16 0.82
N ILE A 357 8.72 6.82 0.83
CA ILE A 357 8.02 6.22 -0.33
C ILE A 357 6.80 7.00 -0.80
N GLY A 358 6.39 8.06 -0.08
CA GLY A 358 5.13 8.76 -0.34
C GLY A 358 3.90 7.99 0.15
N HIS A 359 2.74 8.51 -0.19
CA HIS A 359 1.47 7.86 0.09
C HIS A 359 1.00 7.09 -1.16
N ASN A 360 1.07 5.76 -1.11
CA ASN A 360 0.73 4.86 -2.22
C ASN A 360 -0.75 4.44 -2.19
N LEU A 361 -1.65 5.30 -1.78
CA LEU A 361 -3.11 5.09 -1.79
C LEU A 361 -3.56 3.74 -1.19
N GLY A 362 -4.30 2.92 -1.94
CA GLY A 362 -4.82 1.63 -1.50
C GLY A 362 -3.76 0.57 -1.22
N SER A 363 -2.60 0.66 -1.87
CA SER A 363 -1.48 -0.27 -1.65
C SER A 363 -0.56 0.15 -0.51
N CYS A 364 -0.71 1.36 0.06
CA CYS A 364 0.29 1.93 0.96
C CYS A 364 0.53 1.08 2.22
N ALA A 365 -0.52 0.61 2.89
CA ALA A 365 -0.36 -0.17 4.10
C ALA A 365 0.34 -1.52 3.85
N LEU A 366 0.09 -2.14 2.70
CA LEU A 366 0.78 -3.37 2.28
C LEU A 366 2.26 -3.12 2.02
N LEU A 367 2.59 -2.05 1.27
CA LEU A 367 3.98 -1.69 0.97
C LEU A 367 4.75 -1.34 2.25
N GLU A 368 4.14 -0.59 3.17
CA GLU A 368 4.73 -0.27 4.46
C GLU A 368 4.99 -1.53 5.31
N ILE A 369 4.06 -2.51 5.32
CA ILE A 369 4.29 -3.80 5.98
C ILE A 369 5.46 -4.54 5.33
N VAL A 370 5.47 -4.67 4.01
CA VAL A 370 6.54 -5.37 3.29
C VAL A 370 7.92 -4.80 3.65
N ILE A 371 8.06 -3.47 3.60
CA ILE A 371 9.31 -2.79 3.96
C ILE A 371 9.65 -2.99 5.45
N GLN A 372 8.64 -2.90 6.34
CA GLN A 372 8.85 -3.09 7.77
C GLN A 372 9.27 -4.51 8.12
N LEU A 373 8.74 -5.54 7.44
CA LEU A 373 9.15 -6.93 7.66
C LEU A 373 10.58 -7.19 7.19
N ILE A 374 11.00 -6.57 6.08
CA ILE A 374 12.40 -6.61 5.63
C ILE A 374 13.32 -5.94 6.67
N ALA A 375 12.92 -4.79 7.21
CA ALA A 375 13.68 -4.12 8.26
C ALA A 375 13.73 -4.94 9.55
N LEU A 376 12.61 -5.57 9.94
CA LEU A 376 12.51 -6.43 11.12
C LEU A 376 13.42 -7.66 11.02
N GLU A 377 13.48 -8.31 9.85
CA GLU A 377 14.41 -9.41 9.58
C GLU A 377 15.88 -9.00 9.79
N LYS A 378 16.20 -7.76 9.42
CA LYS A 378 17.55 -7.19 9.56
C LYS A 378 17.80 -6.52 10.92
N ASN A 379 16.90 -6.71 11.90
CA ASN A 379 16.99 -6.11 13.24
C ASN A 379 17.09 -4.57 13.21
N PHE A 380 16.45 -3.92 12.24
CA PHE A 380 16.55 -2.49 11.99
C PHE A 380 15.21 -1.78 12.17
N ILE A 381 15.23 -0.64 12.86
CA ILE A 381 14.10 0.31 12.90
C ILE A 381 14.52 1.56 12.15
N PRO A 382 13.83 1.91 11.05
CA PRO A 382 14.13 3.11 10.30
C PRO A 382 13.71 4.38 11.08
N PRO A 383 14.48 5.47 10.96
CA PRO A 383 14.09 6.76 11.53
C PRO A 383 12.88 7.37 10.80
N VAL A 384 12.15 8.22 11.50
CA VAL A 384 11.12 9.08 10.89
C VAL A 384 11.82 10.28 10.28
N LEU A 385 11.84 10.35 8.95
CA LEU A 385 12.46 11.48 8.25
C LEU A 385 11.61 12.76 8.36
N ASN A 386 12.26 13.90 8.20
CA ASN A 386 11.65 15.24 8.15
C ASN A 386 10.87 15.63 9.43
N CYS A 387 11.12 14.98 10.56
CA CYS A 387 10.53 15.33 11.85
C CYS A 387 11.60 15.88 12.79
N ASP A 388 12.04 17.10 12.58
CA ASP A 388 13.07 17.75 13.43
C ASP A 388 12.55 17.98 14.85
N GLU A 389 11.33 18.50 14.98
CA GLU A 389 10.62 18.73 16.25
C GLU A 389 9.25 18.06 16.20
N VAL A 390 9.02 17.10 17.09
CA VAL A 390 7.68 16.49 17.27
C VAL A 390 6.76 17.55 17.87
N ASP A 391 5.51 17.64 17.38
CA ASP A 391 4.51 18.51 17.99
C ASP A 391 4.26 18.09 19.45
N PRO A 392 4.59 18.96 20.43
CA PRO A 392 4.49 18.60 21.86
C PRO A 392 3.05 18.27 22.29
N LYS A 393 2.04 18.70 21.53
CA LYS A 393 0.63 18.36 21.80
C LYS A 393 0.32 16.89 21.56
N LEU A 394 1.13 16.18 20.78
CA LEU A 394 0.92 14.77 20.46
C LEU A 394 1.40 13.83 21.57
N LYS A 395 2.31 14.29 22.44
CA LYS A 395 2.82 13.56 23.61
C LYS A 395 3.41 12.18 23.27
N ILE A 396 4.00 12.04 22.08
CA ILE A 396 4.70 10.85 21.61
C ILE A 396 6.17 11.15 21.30
N LYS A 397 6.96 10.12 21.22
CA LYS A 397 8.34 10.15 20.73
C LYS A 397 8.42 9.32 19.45
N VAL A 398 9.19 9.76 18.47
CA VAL A 398 9.47 9.02 17.25
C VAL A 398 10.96 8.69 17.15
N VAL A 399 11.30 7.64 16.42
CA VAL A 399 12.69 7.26 16.15
C VAL A 399 13.34 8.35 15.27
N LYS A 400 14.44 8.95 15.77
CA LYS A 400 15.17 10.02 15.08
C LYS A 400 16.37 9.50 14.30
N GLU A 401 16.98 8.43 14.78
CA GLU A 401 18.14 7.78 14.17
C GLU A 401 17.84 6.28 14.04
N GLY A 402 18.39 5.64 13.01
CA GLY A 402 18.19 4.21 12.80
C GLY A 402 18.69 3.38 13.97
N ILE A 403 17.88 2.43 14.42
CA ILE A 403 18.19 1.57 15.58
C ILE A 403 18.41 0.14 15.09
N TYR A 404 19.55 -0.45 15.46
CA TYR A 404 19.80 -1.88 15.29
C TYR A 404 19.68 -2.58 16.66
N SER A 405 18.83 -3.60 16.76
CA SER A 405 18.70 -4.41 17.99
C SER A 405 18.10 -5.78 17.70
N GLU A 406 18.71 -6.83 18.20
CA GLU A 406 18.21 -8.21 18.12
C GLU A 406 16.97 -8.44 19.00
N ASP A 407 16.74 -7.58 20.00
CA ASP A 407 15.59 -7.66 20.89
C ASP A 407 14.27 -7.23 20.24
N ILE A 408 14.33 -6.65 19.03
CA ILE A 408 13.14 -6.24 18.27
C ILE A 408 12.52 -7.46 17.61
N LYS A 409 11.34 -7.86 18.07
CA LYS A 409 10.64 -9.05 17.57
C LYS A 409 9.22 -8.77 17.09
N THR A 410 8.54 -7.80 17.69
CA THR A 410 7.10 -7.60 17.51
C THR A 410 6.82 -6.23 16.90
N VAL A 411 6.11 -6.21 15.79
CA VAL A 411 5.67 -5.00 15.10
C VAL A 411 4.15 -4.93 15.09
N LEU A 412 3.63 -3.79 15.51
CA LEU A 412 2.25 -3.37 15.35
C LEU A 412 2.17 -2.38 14.18
N LYS A 413 1.59 -2.76 13.05
CA LYS A 413 1.23 -1.84 11.97
C LYS A 413 -0.16 -1.30 12.20
N ILE A 414 -0.29 0.02 12.16
CA ILE A 414 -1.57 0.71 12.29
C ILE A 414 -1.82 1.62 11.08
N THR A 415 -3.07 1.78 10.72
CA THR A 415 -3.48 2.61 9.58
C THR A 415 -4.91 3.09 9.75
N CYS A 416 -5.19 4.31 9.32
CA CYS A 416 -6.54 4.83 9.12
C CYS A 416 -6.71 5.30 7.66
N GLY A 417 -7.92 5.18 7.13
CA GLY A 417 -8.21 5.50 5.75
C GLY A 417 -9.47 6.34 5.57
N PHE A 418 -9.61 6.97 4.42
CA PHE A 418 -10.86 7.62 4.04
C PHE A 418 -12.02 6.63 4.13
N GLY A 419 -13.22 7.15 4.39
CA GLY A 419 -14.40 6.32 4.70
C GLY A 419 -14.44 5.86 6.15
N GLY A 420 -13.40 6.15 6.96
CA GLY A 420 -13.32 5.77 8.37
C GLY A 420 -12.88 4.33 8.61
N TYR A 421 -12.09 3.77 7.70
CA TYR A 421 -11.51 2.43 7.85
C TYR A 421 -10.26 2.48 8.72
N ASP A 422 -10.32 1.94 9.92
CA ASP A 422 -9.19 1.76 10.79
C ASP A 422 -8.76 0.30 10.84
N GLY A 423 -7.45 0.08 10.83
CA GLY A 423 -6.87 -1.25 10.90
C GLY A 423 -5.59 -1.29 11.71
N ALA A 424 -5.39 -2.40 12.40
CA ALA A 424 -4.17 -2.71 13.13
C ALA A 424 -3.84 -4.19 12.98
N VAL A 425 -2.59 -4.54 12.73
CA VAL A 425 -2.12 -5.93 12.63
C VAL A 425 -0.80 -6.11 13.37
N VAL A 426 -0.63 -7.26 13.99
CA VAL A 426 0.57 -7.62 14.73
C VAL A 426 1.32 -8.73 14.00
N PHE A 427 2.59 -8.49 13.74
CA PHE A 427 3.53 -9.48 13.24
C PHE A 427 4.66 -9.72 14.26
N LYS A 428 5.13 -10.96 14.31
CA LYS A 428 6.31 -11.34 15.07
C LYS A 428 7.37 -11.89 14.14
N ARG A 429 8.62 -11.47 14.30
CA ARG A 429 9.77 -11.97 13.52
C ARG A 429 9.84 -13.49 13.58
N GLY A 430 10.12 -14.11 12.45
CA GLY A 430 10.37 -15.54 12.39
C GLY A 430 11.65 -15.90 13.17
N ASP A 431 11.52 -16.77 14.14
CA ASP A 431 12.68 -17.39 14.82
C ASP A 431 13.04 -18.64 14.03
N VAL A 432 13.91 -18.53 12.99
CA VAL A 432 14.43 -19.70 12.23
C VAL A 432 15.96 -19.64 12.22
#